data_1302c641350ec82ef85026f5db6b6a09
#
_entry.id   1302c641350ec82ef85026f5db6b6a09
#
_cell.length_a   1.000
_cell.length_b   1.000
_cell.length_c   1.000
_cell.angle_alpha   90.00
_cell.angle_beta   90.00
_cell.angle_gamma   90.00
#
_symmetry.space_group_name_H-M   'P 1'
#
loop_
_entity.id
_entity.type
_entity.pdbx_description
1 polymer ?
#
loop_
_entity_poly.entity_id
_entity_poly.type
_entity_poly.pdbx_seq_one_letter_code
_entity_poly.pdbx_strand_id
1 'polypeptide(L)'
;KNLQQNGYKIYAFGKVAHGKMNIKCGFDFYHKQLINLEKNIKDFFLKTNIDSPICVIIGDRRPHVPWTKKNIYNTEMVDLPPYFIDTRETREHRARYYSDITGFDNSLGSIIEFLDIKLGKNTITIMTSDHGGQWPFGKWNLYDDGIRTPLVIKWPNRIMANTVNDAMVSWIDILPTILDLTGSECEDNVDGKSFLKVLMGKTENFRNEIFTTHTGDGVFNVYPIRSIRTKRFKYIRNLLSNCY
;
A
#
# COMPACT_ATOMS: atom_id res chain seq x y z
N LYS A 1 -16.22 -9.16 2.02
CA LYS A 1 -17.21 -10.24 2.23
C LYS A 1 -16.76 -11.19 3.35
N ASN A 2 -15.57 -11.81 3.26
CA ASN A 2 -15.09 -12.76 4.28
C ASN A 2 -15.10 -12.16 5.71
N LEU A 3 -14.57 -10.95 5.89
CA LEU A 3 -14.62 -10.26 7.18
C LEU A 3 -16.04 -9.94 7.63
N GLN A 4 -16.94 -9.56 6.71
CA GLN A 4 -18.34 -9.25 7.02
C GLN A 4 -19.10 -10.50 7.50
N GLN A 5 -18.77 -11.69 6.99
CA GLN A 5 -19.31 -12.95 7.48
C GLN A 5 -18.96 -13.23 8.96
N ASN A 6 -17.85 -12.63 9.42
CA ASN A 6 -17.42 -12.65 10.82
C ASN A 6 -17.82 -11.40 11.62
N GLY A 7 -18.85 -10.69 11.17
CA GLY A 7 -19.45 -9.55 11.87
C GLY A 7 -18.69 -8.22 11.76
N TYR A 8 -17.64 -8.14 10.90
CA TYR A 8 -16.94 -6.89 10.66
C TYR A 8 -17.76 -5.94 9.79
N LYS A 9 -17.75 -4.66 10.12
CA LYS A 9 -18.15 -3.58 9.20
C LYS A 9 -16.93 -3.05 8.45
N ILE A 10 -17.07 -2.81 7.15
CA ILE A 10 -16.00 -2.34 6.27
C ILE A 10 -16.25 -0.91 5.85
N TYR A 11 -15.40 0.01 6.31
CA TYR A 11 -15.47 1.43 5.97
C TYR A 11 -14.32 1.81 5.05
N ALA A 12 -14.62 2.49 3.96
CA ALA A 12 -13.64 2.84 2.96
C ALA A 12 -13.64 4.35 2.67
N PHE A 13 -12.45 4.94 2.57
CA PHE A 13 -12.26 6.37 2.33
C PHE A 13 -11.23 6.62 1.25
N GLY A 14 -11.51 7.59 0.37
CA GLY A 14 -10.59 8.04 -0.66
C GLY A 14 -10.47 7.09 -1.84
N LYS A 15 -9.25 6.91 -2.37
CA LYS A 15 -8.98 6.11 -3.58
C LYS A 15 -8.71 4.64 -3.22
N VAL A 16 -9.75 3.90 -2.89
CA VAL A 16 -9.65 2.46 -2.55
C VAL A 16 -10.03 1.54 -3.71
N ALA A 17 -10.61 2.08 -4.79
CA ALA A 17 -10.96 1.31 -5.99
C ALA A 17 -11.07 2.23 -7.21
N HIS A 18 -10.93 1.65 -8.40
CA HIS A 18 -11.06 2.36 -9.68
C HIS A 18 -12.50 2.31 -10.23
N GLY A 19 -12.97 3.42 -10.79
CA GLY A 19 -14.23 3.53 -11.50
C GLY A 19 -15.43 3.05 -10.67
N LYS A 20 -16.22 2.13 -11.22
CA LYS A 20 -17.40 1.53 -10.57
C LYS A 20 -17.09 0.30 -9.71
N MET A 21 -15.83 -0.08 -9.57
CA MET A 21 -15.45 -1.27 -8.75
C MET A 21 -15.80 -1.10 -7.28
N ASN A 22 -15.78 0.13 -6.76
CA ASN A 22 -16.21 0.43 -5.39
C ASN A 22 -17.61 -0.10 -5.05
N ILE A 23 -18.54 -0.10 -6.00
CA ILE A 23 -19.91 -0.63 -5.82
C ILE A 23 -19.87 -2.15 -5.62
N LYS A 24 -18.95 -2.83 -6.33
CA LYS A 24 -18.80 -4.29 -6.28
C LYS A 24 -18.03 -4.78 -5.04
N CYS A 25 -17.25 -3.91 -4.40
CA CYS A 25 -16.45 -4.27 -3.22
C CYS A 25 -17.32 -4.56 -1.98
N GLY A 26 -18.57 -4.07 -1.94
CA GLY A 26 -19.52 -4.36 -0.85
C GLY A 26 -19.10 -3.72 0.48
N PHE A 27 -18.58 -2.48 0.44
CA PHE A 27 -18.30 -1.70 1.66
C PHE A 27 -19.61 -1.31 2.36
N ASP A 28 -19.62 -1.34 3.69
CA ASP A 28 -20.77 -0.86 4.50
C ASP A 28 -20.85 0.66 4.46
N PHE A 29 -19.71 1.34 4.26
CA PHE A 29 -19.63 2.78 4.00
C PHE A 29 -18.47 3.09 3.06
N TYR A 30 -18.69 3.99 2.12
CA TYR A 30 -17.66 4.48 1.22
C TYR A 30 -17.73 5.98 0.97
N HIS A 31 -16.65 6.68 1.25
CA HIS A 31 -16.50 8.10 0.99
C HIS A 31 -15.37 8.34 -0.02
N LYS A 32 -15.72 8.61 -1.27
CA LYS A 32 -14.79 8.69 -2.41
C LYS A 32 -13.89 9.94 -2.42
N GLN A 33 -14.31 11.04 -1.78
CA GLN A 33 -13.62 12.33 -1.91
C GLN A 33 -12.23 12.30 -1.26
N LEU A 34 -11.24 12.77 -2.03
CA LEU A 34 -9.86 12.92 -1.57
C LEU A 34 -9.61 14.29 -0.91
N ILE A 35 -10.42 15.29 -1.28
CA ILE A 35 -10.35 16.62 -0.68
C ILE A 35 -10.80 16.51 0.78
N ASN A 36 -9.97 17.05 1.68
CA ASN A 36 -10.22 16.99 3.14
C ASN A 36 -10.36 15.56 3.68
N LEU A 37 -9.62 14.58 3.10
CA LEU A 37 -9.72 13.15 3.45
C LEU A 37 -9.63 12.94 4.97
N GLU A 38 -8.63 13.54 5.61
CA GLU A 38 -8.44 13.48 7.07
C GLU A 38 -9.67 13.98 7.83
N LYS A 39 -10.17 15.16 7.47
CA LYS A 39 -11.38 15.74 8.09
C LYS A 39 -12.59 14.83 7.91
N ASN A 40 -12.80 14.30 6.71
CA ASN A 40 -13.92 13.42 6.41
C ASN A 40 -13.89 12.13 7.24
N ILE A 41 -12.72 11.56 7.46
CA ILE A 41 -12.52 10.39 8.33
C ILE A 41 -12.87 10.75 9.78
N LYS A 42 -12.31 11.84 10.30
CA LYS A 42 -12.56 12.30 11.67
C LYS A 42 -14.04 12.58 11.90
N ASP A 43 -14.67 13.33 11.00
CA ASP A 43 -16.11 13.67 11.08
C ASP A 43 -17.01 12.42 11.06
N PHE A 44 -16.65 11.40 10.27
CA PHE A 44 -17.37 10.14 10.24
C PHE A 44 -17.29 9.42 11.58
N PHE A 45 -16.08 9.22 12.11
CA PHE A 45 -15.89 8.50 13.37
C PHE A 45 -16.39 9.25 14.61
N LEU A 46 -16.47 10.58 14.58
CA LEU A 46 -17.09 11.36 15.64
C LEU A 46 -18.62 11.15 15.71
N LYS A 47 -19.26 10.87 14.58
CA LYS A 47 -20.72 10.69 14.47
C LYS A 47 -21.16 9.22 14.48
N THR A 48 -20.22 8.29 14.31
CA THR A 48 -20.53 6.87 14.19
C THR A 48 -20.29 6.17 15.51
N ASN A 49 -21.33 5.48 16.01
CA ASN A 49 -21.15 4.53 17.09
C ASN A 49 -20.53 3.23 16.56
N ILE A 50 -19.47 2.76 17.22
CA ILE A 50 -18.78 1.53 16.86
C ILE A 50 -19.25 0.43 17.80
N ASP A 51 -20.15 -0.39 17.31
CA ASP A 51 -20.82 -1.49 18.04
C ASP A 51 -20.38 -2.89 17.59
N SER A 52 -19.46 -2.94 16.63
CA SER A 52 -18.95 -4.19 16.03
C SER A 52 -17.49 -4.03 15.65
N PRO A 53 -16.74 -5.12 15.43
CA PRO A 53 -15.40 -5.01 14.87
C PRO A 53 -15.44 -4.36 13.49
N ILE A 54 -14.42 -3.57 13.19
CA ILE A 54 -14.36 -2.80 11.95
C ILE A 54 -13.06 -3.04 11.19
N CYS A 55 -13.13 -2.93 9.87
CA CYS A 55 -11.99 -2.79 8.98
C CYS A 55 -12.09 -1.45 8.26
N VAL A 56 -11.08 -0.61 8.40
CA VAL A 56 -11.03 0.70 7.77
C VAL A 56 -9.99 0.67 6.66
N ILE A 57 -10.39 1.02 5.44
CA ILE A 57 -9.50 1.09 4.28
C ILE A 57 -9.40 2.55 3.84
N ILE A 58 -8.19 3.10 3.85
CA ILE A 58 -7.95 4.49 3.51
C ILE A 58 -6.98 4.55 2.33
N GLY A 59 -7.42 5.11 1.22
CA GLY A 59 -6.60 5.33 0.03
C GLY A 59 -6.30 6.81 -0.17
N ASP A 60 -5.08 7.23 0.11
CA ASP A 60 -4.59 8.56 -0.28
C ASP A 60 -4.05 8.51 -1.71
N ARG A 61 -4.16 9.62 -2.44
CA ARG A 61 -3.62 9.72 -3.79
C ARG A 61 -2.11 10.00 -3.81
N ARG A 62 -1.59 10.61 -2.76
CA ARG A 62 -0.18 11.01 -2.70
C ARG A 62 0.74 9.80 -2.56
N PRO A 63 1.89 9.79 -3.22
CA PRO A 63 2.49 10.79 -4.11
C PRO A 63 2.24 10.54 -5.61
N HIS A 64 1.00 10.28 -6.03
CA HIS A 64 0.65 10.13 -7.45
C HIS A 64 0.73 11.47 -8.18
N VAL A 65 1.21 11.46 -9.43
CA VAL A 65 1.24 12.66 -10.29
C VAL A 65 -0.18 13.23 -10.56
N PRO A 66 -0.33 14.52 -10.86
CA PRO A 66 0.71 15.56 -10.80
C PRO A 66 1.07 15.89 -9.35
N TRP A 67 2.37 16.06 -9.10
CA TRP A 67 2.87 16.40 -7.77
C TRP A 67 2.54 17.85 -7.39
N THR A 68 2.53 18.12 -6.09
CA THR A 68 2.28 19.46 -5.56
C THR A 68 3.22 20.51 -6.20
N LYS A 69 2.66 21.70 -6.41
CA LYS A 69 3.47 22.84 -6.85
C LYS A 69 4.25 23.47 -5.68
N LYS A 70 3.80 23.26 -4.44
CA LYS A 70 4.45 23.76 -3.25
C LYS A 70 5.62 22.83 -2.88
N ASN A 71 6.82 23.28 -3.20
CA ASN A 71 8.05 22.57 -2.83
C ASN A 71 8.53 23.03 -1.45
N ILE A 72 8.79 22.09 -0.54
CA ILE A 72 9.33 22.34 0.80
C ILE A 72 10.78 21.85 0.94
N TYR A 73 11.34 21.24 -0.10
CA TYR A 73 12.71 20.73 -0.11
C TYR A 73 13.63 21.60 -0.95
N ASN A 74 14.88 21.75 -0.52
CA ASN A 74 15.91 22.36 -1.38
C ASN A 74 16.24 21.41 -2.53
N THR A 75 16.04 21.88 -3.76
CA THR A 75 16.25 21.11 -5.01
C THR A 75 17.68 20.61 -5.18
N GLU A 76 18.66 21.39 -4.69
CA GLU A 76 20.08 21.00 -4.77
C GLU A 76 20.44 19.84 -3.82
N MET A 77 19.63 19.61 -2.79
CA MET A 77 19.88 18.60 -1.76
C MET A 77 19.06 17.32 -1.93
N VAL A 78 18.24 17.22 -2.96
CA VAL A 78 17.47 15.99 -3.18
C VAL A 78 18.37 14.90 -3.78
N ASP A 79 18.23 13.67 -3.24
CA ASP A 79 18.89 12.51 -3.79
C ASP A 79 18.24 12.06 -5.10
N LEU A 80 19.08 11.85 -6.10
CA LEU A 80 18.69 11.23 -7.35
C LEU A 80 19.28 9.82 -7.45
N PRO A 81 18.49 8.81 -7.81
CA PRO A 81 19.05 7.51 -8.18
C PRO A 81 20.10 7.65 -9.30
N PRO A 82 21.14 6.80 -9.31
CA PRO A 82 22.27 6.95 -10.24
C PRO A 82 21.90 6.81 -11.72
N TYR A 83 20.73 6.27 -12.01
CA TYR A 83 20.17 6.12 -13.37
C TYR A 83 19.23 7.27 -13.77
N PHE A 84 19.07 8.32 -12.94
CA PHE A 84 18.33 9.53 -13.31
C PHE A 84 19.28 10.50 -14.03
N ILE A 85 18.74 11.21 -15.00
CA ILE A 85 19.45 12.33 -15.62
C ILE A 85 19.37 13.51 -14.65
N ASP A 86 20.53 13.98 -14.19
CA ASP A 86 20.61 15.09 -13.24
C ASP A 86 20.44 16.42 -14.01
N THR A 87 19.21 16.93 -13.99
CA THR A 87 18.86 18.26 -14.49
C THR A 87 18.12 19.03 -13.42
N ARG A 88 18.04 20.35 -13.59
CA ARG A 88 17.25 21.21 -12.72
C ARG A 88 15.79 20.74 -12.62
N GLU A 89 15.18 20.39 -13.76
CA GLU A 89 13.80 19.92 -13.85
C GLU A 89 13.62 18.59 -13.08
N THR A 90 14.54 17.64 -13.24
CA THR A 90 14.50 16.36 -12.51
C THR A 90 14.55 16.60 -11.00
N ARG A 91 15.46 17.49 -10.55
CA ARG A 91 15.58 17.84 -9.13
C ARG A 91 14.34 18.54 -8.60
N GLU A 92 13.75 19.49 -9.34
CA GLU A 92 12.51 20.16 -8.98
C GLU A 92 11.35 19.17 -8.84
N HIS A 93 11.18 18.26 -9.80
CA HIS A 93 10.16 17.23 -9.74
C HIS A 93 10.38 16.27 -8.56
N ARG A 94 11.64 15.90 -8.30
CA ARG A 94 11.97 15.03 -7.16
C ARG A 94 11.66 15.71 -5.83
N ALA A 95 11.97 16.98 -5.68
CA ALA A 95 11.64 17.77 -4.50
C ALA A 95 10.12 17.88 -4.26
N ARG A 96 9.33 18.04 -5.33
CA ARG A 96 7.86 18.04 -5.26
C ARG A 96 7.32 16.68 -4.86
N TYR A 97 7.88 15.59 -5.41
CA TYR A 97 7.54 14.23 -5.01
C TYR A 97 7.79 13.98 -3.53
N TYR A 98 8.94 14.42 -2.99
CA TYR A 98 9.23 14.35 -1.56
C TYR A 98 8.26 15.20 -0.73
N SER A 99 7.87 16.37 -1.25
CA SER A 99 6.88 17.23 -0.59
C SER A 99 5.49 16.55 -0.46
N ASP A 100 5.09 15.79 -1.49
CA ASP A 100 3.86 14.99 -1.43
C ASP A 100 3.97 13.81 -0.46
N ILE A 101 5.13 13.14 -0.38
CA ILE A 101 5.37 12.09 0.61
C ILE A 101 5.26 12.66 2.03
N THR A 102 5.88 13.82 2.31
CA THR A 102 5.75 14.47 3.61
C THR A 102 4.31 14.87 3.91
N GLY A 103 3.60 15.38 2.90
CA GLY A 103 2.17 15.69 3.05
C GLY A 103 1.30 14.47 3.34
N PHE A 104 1.64 13.32 2.74
CA PHE A 104 1.02 12.03 3.04
C PHE A 104 1.33 11.58 4.47
N ASP A 105 2.61 11.61 4.86
CA ASP A 105 3.07 11.17 6.18
C ASP A 105 2.41 11.97 7.31
N ASN A 106 2.35 13.29 7.19
CA ASN A 106 1.67 14.15 8.15
C ASN A 106 0.17 13.81 8.30
N SER A 107 -0.52 13.58 7.18
CA SER A 107 -1.93 13.19 7.20
C SER A 107 -2.13 11.81 7.79
N LEU A 108 -1.25 10.86 7.46
CA LEU A 108 -1.26 9.51 8.01
C LEU A 108 -1.07 9.54 9.53
N GLY A 109 -0.07 10.29 10.01
CA GLY A 109 0.19 10.46 11.45
C GLY A 109 -1.05 10.99 12.17
N SER A 110 -1.65 12.07 11.67
CA SER A 110 -2.85 12.67 12.24
C SER A 110 -4.08 11.74 12.25
N ILE A 111 -4.25 10.93 11.22
CA ILE A 111 -5.33 9.94 11.14
C ILE A 111 -5.08 8.81 12.15
N ILE A 112 -3.86 8.27 12.21
CA ILE A 112 -3.51 7.18 13.13
C ILE A 112 -3.69 7.64 14.58
N GLU A 113 -3.19 8.81 14.94
CA GLU A 113 -3.35 9.38 16.30
C GLU A 113 -4.83 9.47 16.68
N PHE A 114 -5.66 10.03 15.81
CA PHE A 114 -7.09 10.12 16.04
C PHE A 114 -7.76 8.74 16.20
N LEU A 115 -7.44 7.80 15.33
CA LEU A 115 -8.02 6.44 15.37
C LEU A 115 -7.51 5.64 16.57
N ASP A 116 -6.28 5.79 16.99
CA ASP A 116 -5.75 5.17 18.22
C ASP A 116 -6.53 5.62 19.46
N ILE A 117 -6.89 6.91 19.54
CA ILE A 117 -7.72 7.44 20.63
C ILE A 117 -9.15 6.88 20.54
N LYS A 118 -9.73 6.85 19.34
CA LYS A 118 -11.14 6.47 19.12
C LYS A 118 -11.38 4.97 19.22
N LEU A 119 -10.46 4.14 18.71
CA LEU A 119 -10.61 2.67 18.59
C LEU A 119 -9.81 1.90 19.64
N GLY A 120 -8.81 2.53 20.26
CA GLY A 120 -7.99 1.92 21.29
C GLY A 120 -6.92 0.96 20.76
N LYS A 121 -6.25 0.30 21.71
CA LYS A 121 -5.05 -0.52 21.46
C LYS A 121 -5.31 -1.86 20.76
N ASN A 122 -6.56 -2.30 20.66
CA ASN A 122 -6.89 -3.54 19.92
C ASN A 122 -7.08 -3.26 18.42
N THR A 123 -6.20 -2.44 17.87
CA THR A 123 -6.23 -2.03 16.46
C THR A 123 -4.88 -2.37 15.82
N ILE A 124 -4.92 -3.10 14.70
CA ILE A 124 -3.78 -3.27 13.81
C ILE A 124 -3.82 -2.19 12.73
N THR A 125 -2.71 -1.52 12.52
CA THR A 125 -2.54 -0.55 11.43
C THR A 125 -1.54 -1.12 10.43
N ILE A 126 -1.92 -1.15 9.16
CA ILE A 126 -1.07 -1.60 8.06
C ILE A 126 -0.93 -0.43 7.09
N MET A 127 0.28 0.04 6.87
CA MET A 127 0.61 1.05 5.85
C MET A 127 1.42 0.40 4.73
N THR A 128 1.01 0.63 3.51
CA THR A 128 1.70 0.15 2.31
C THR A 128 1.37 1.05 1.11
N SER A 129 2.01 0.77 -0.04
CA SER A 129 1.70 1.41 -1.32
C SER A 129 1.30 0.33 -2.34
N ASP A 130 0.48 0.68 -3.32
CA ASP A 130 0.07 -0.23 -4.40
C ASP A 130 1.22 -0.58 -5.34
N HIS A 131 2.11 0.37 -5.61
CA HIS A 131 3.32 0.22 -6.43
C HIS A 131 4.30 1.37 -6.17
N GLY A 132 5.44 1.33 -6.80
CA GLY A 132 6.44 2.40 -6.74
C GLY A 132 6.04 3.69 -7.45
N GLY A 133 6.83 4.74 -7.28
CA GLY A 133 6.58 6.06 -7.86
C GLY A 133 6.59 6.05 -9.40
N GLN A 134 6.00 7.08 -10.00
CA GLN A 134 5.97 7.25 -11.46
C GLN A 134 7.30 7.88 -11.95
N TRP A 135 8.36 7.10 -11.81
CA TRP A 135 9.73 7.41 -12.18
C TRP A 135 10.27 6.34 -13.13
N PRO A 136 11.40 6.59 -13.83
CA PRO A 136 12.10 5.54 -14.57
C PRO A 136 12.31 4.30 -13.72
N PHE A 137 12.05 3.11 -14.27
CA PHE A 137 12.07 1.80 -13.59
C PHE A 137 11.07 1.63 -12.43
N GLY A 138 10.23 2.63 -12.15
CA GLY A 138 9.18 2.60 -11.14
C GLY A 138 7.86 2.01 -11.64
N LYS A 139 6.76 2.77 -11.49
CA LYS A 139 5.42 2.37 -11.93
C LYS A 139 5.42 1.77 -13.34
N TRP A 140 4.60 0.73 -13.55
CA TRP A 140 4.45 -0.09 -14.76
C TRP A 140 5.65 -1.00 -15.08
N ASN A 141 6.65 -1.06 -14.23
CA ASN A 141 7.81 -1.93 -14.36
C ASN A 141 7.90 -2.94 -13.24
N LEU A 142 8.67 -4.02 -13.47
CA LEU A 142 8.94 -5.07 -12.48
C LEU A 142 10.34 -4.96 -11.86
N TYR A 143 11.00 -3.81 -12.02
CA TYR A 143 12.18 -3.46 -11.25
C TYR A 143 11.82 -3.17 -9.78
N ASP A 144 12.81 -3.20 -8.89
CA ASP A 144 12.54 -3.01 -7.45
C ASP A 144 11.87 -1.67 -7.17
N ASP A 145 12.20 -0.61 -7.87
CA ASP A 145 11.55 0.70 -7.74
C ASP A 145 10.07 0.71 -8.11
N GLY A 146 9.62 -0.28 -8.88
CA GLY A 146 8.21 -0.46 -9.25
C GLY A 146 7.43 -1.36 -8.31
N ILE A 147 8.08 -2.38 -7.72
CA ILE A 147 7.39 -3.45 -6.99
C ILE A 147 7.79 -3.60 -5.52
N ARG A 148 8.91 -3.03 -5.08
CA ARG A 148 9.34 -3.05 -3.68
C ARG A 148 8.67 -1.91 -2.93
N THR A 149 7.42 -2.13 -2.54
CA THR A 149 6.63 -1.15 -1.78
C THR A 149 6.93 -1.21 -0.29
N PRO A 150 6.75 -0.11 0.47
CA PRO A 150 6.84 -0.15 1.92
C PRO A 150 5.77 -1.05 2.51
N LEU A 151 6.07 -1.71 3.60
CA LEU A 151 5.10 -2.41 4.44
C LEU A 151 5.45 -2.14 5.90
N VAL A 152 4.62 -1.33 6.56
CA VAL A 152 4.79 -0.99 7.98
C VAL A 152 3.55 -1.43 8.73
N ILE A 153 3.75 -2.21 9.80
CA ILE A 153 2.65 -2.77 10.57
C ILE A 153 2.84 -2.40 12.05
N LYS A 154 1.79 -1.84 12.63
CA LYS A 154 1.70 -1.51 14.05
C LYS A 154 0.56 -2.31 14.67
N TRP A 155 0.87 -3.06 15.72
CA TRP A 155 -0.13 -3.76 16.55
C TRP A 155 0.30 -3.71 18.01
N PRO A 156 -0.18 -2.72 18.77
CA PRO A 156 0.26 -2.51 20.14
C PRO A 156 0.07 -3.76 21.01
N ASN A 157 1.08 -4.07 21.83
CA ASN A 157 1.10 -5.21 22.75
C ASN A 157 1.06 -6.60 22.09
N ARG A 158 1.12 -6.69 20.77
CA ARG A 158 1.09 -7.98 20.04
C ARG A 158 2.34 -8.23 19.23
N ILE A 159 2.89 -7.20 18.59
CA ILE A 159 4.15 -7.28 17.86
C ILE A 159 5.17 -6.32 18.50
N MET A 160 6.44 -6.70 18.44
CA MET A 160 7.53 -5.91 19.01
C MET A 160 7.72 -4.64 18.18
N ALA A 161 7.78 -3.50 18.86
CA ALA A 161 8.06 -2.22 18.20
C ALA A 161 9.54 -2.13 17.75
N ASN A 162 9.82 -1.25 16.79
CA ASN A 162 11.16 -0.98 16.26
C ASN A 162 11.90 -2.22 15.73
N THR A 163 11.16 -3.18 15.16
CA THR A 163 11.73 -4.35 14.51
C THR A 163 11.70 -4.21 13.00
N VAL A 164 12.75 -4.71 12.35
CA VAL A 164 12.82 -4.89 10.90
C VAL A 164 12.91 -6.38 10.61
N ASN A 165 12.18 -6.85 9.63
CA ASN A 165 12.20 -8.25 9.21
C ASN A 165 12.38 -8.33 7.69
N ASP A 166 13.33 -9.16 7.23
CA ASP A 166 13.68 -9.35 5.83
C ASP A 166 12.92 -10.50 5.15
N ALA A 167 11.87 -11.02 5.77
CA ALA A 167 11.01 -12.01 5.14
C ALA A 167 10.37 -11.44 3.87
N MET A 168 10.45 -12.19 2.79
CA MET A 168 9.84 -11.80 1.52
C MET A 168 8.34 -12.00 1.60
N VAL A 169 7.57 -10.92 1.58
CA VAL A 169 6.10 -10.92 1.55
C VAL A 169 5.58 -10.28 0.27
N SER A 170 4.40 -10.65 -0.15
CA SER A 170 3.73 -10.11 -1.34
C SER A 170 2.37 -9.55 -1.00
N TRP A 171 1.84 -8.68 -1.84
CA TRP A 171 0.49 -8.11 -1.70
C TRP A 171 -0.60 -9.18 -1.56
N ILE A 172 -0.45 -10.31 -2.26
CA ILE A 172 -1.40 -11.44 -2.19
C ILE A 172 -1.46 -12.06 -0.79
N ASP A 173 -0.45 -11.84 0.06
CA ASP A 173 -0.36 -12.40 1.41
C ASP A 173 -1.12 -11.57 2.46
N ILE A 174 -1.51 -10.34 2.12
CA ILE A 174 -2.20 -9.43 3.06
C ILE A 174 -3.57 -9.97 3.43
N LEU A 175 -4.38 -10.37 2.45
CA LEU A 175 -5.72 -10.91 2.72
C LEU A 175 -5.69 -12.15 3.62
N PRO A 176 -4.95 -13.23 3.31
CA PRO A 176 -4.91 -14.40 4.19
C PRO A 176 -4.32 -14.08 5.56
N THR A 177 -3.41 -13.10 5.69
CA THR A 177 -2.91 -12.66 7.00
C THR A 177 -3.99 -11.96 7.82
N ILE A 178 -4.79 -11.10 7.21
CA ILE A 178 -5.92 -10.43 7.90
C ILE A 178 -6.96 -11.46 8.31
N LEU A 179 -7.28 -12.44 7.48
CA LEU A 179 -8.24 -13.49 7.81
C LEU A 179 -7.73 -14.37 8.95
N ASP A 180 -6.49 -14.81 8.92
CA ASP A 180 -5.84 -15.56 10.01
C ASP A 180 -5.85 -14.76 11.33
N LEU A 181 -5.54 -13.47 11.27
CA LEU A 181 -5.58 -12.53 12.39
C LEU A 181 -6.96 -12.44 13.06
N THR A 182 -8.01 -12.50 12.25
CA THR A 182 -9.42 -12.35 12.70
C THR A 182 -10.10 -13.68 13.01
N GLY A 183 -9.37 -14.80 12.89
CA GLY A 183 -9.94 -16.13 13.02
C GLY A 183 -10.96 -16.47 11.92
N SER A 184 -10.85 -15.79 10.78
CA SER A 184 -11.71 -16.01 9.63
C SER A 184 -11.12 -17.09 8.73
N GLU A 185 -11.99 -17.92 8.16
CA GLU A 185 -11.55 -18.90 7.16
C GLU A 185 -11.10 -18.19 5.87
N CYS A 186 -10.04 -18.68 5.26
CA CYS A 186 -9.57 -18.28 3.95
C CYS A 186 -10.06 -19.29 2.91
N GLU A 187 -10.56 -18.81 1.78
CA GLU A 187 -10.95 -19.69 0.68
C GLU A 187 -9.72 -20.45 0.15
N ASP A 188 -9.90 -21.73 -0.23
CA ASP A 188 -8.82 -22.63 -0.63
C ASP A 188 -8.09 -22.22 -1.93
N ASN A 189 -8.67 -21.30 -2.70
CA ASN A 189 -8.18 -20.90 -4.03
C ASN A 189 -7.45 -19.54 -4.05
N VAL A 190 -6.92 -19.08 -2.90
CA VAL A 190 -6.07 -17.87 -2.87
C VAL A 190 -4.60 -18.24 -3.00
N ASP A 191 -3.86 -17.52 -3.85
CA ASP A 191 -2.41 -17.73 -4.06
C ASP A 191 -1.55 -17.23 -2.88
N GLY A 192 -2.12 -16.38 -2.03
CA GLY A 192 -1.46 -15.81 -0.86
C GLY A 192 -1.37 -16.77 0.30
N LYS A 193 -0.44 -16.48 1.22
CA LYS A 193 -0.26 -17.20 2.49
C LYS A 193 -0.20 -16.21 3.65
N SER A 194 -0.70 -16.60 4.81
CA SER A 194 -0.57 -15.79 6.02
C SER A 194 0.87 -15.69 6.49
N PHE A 195 1.36 -14.47 6.68
CA PHE A 195 2.66 -14.20 7.32
C PHE A 195 2.52 -13.80 8.81
N LEU A 196 1.38 -14.13 9.44
CA LEU A 196 1.14 -13.83 10.84
C LEU A 196 2.24 -14.38 11.76
N LYS A 197 2.79 -15.57 11.47
CA LYS A 197 3.89 -16.14 12.25
C LYS A 197 5.16 -15.29 12.18
N VAL A 198 5.43 -14.65 11.05
CA VAL A 198 6.54 -13.69 10.90
C VAL A 198 6.27 -12.45 11.73
N LEU A 199 5.07 -11.87 11.65
CA LEU A 199 4.68 -10.72 12.45
C LEU A 199 4.81 -10.95 13.95
N MET A 200 4.48 -12.16 14.39
CA MET A 200 4.56 -12.56 15.80
C MET A 200 5.98 -12.96 16.23
N GLY A 201 6.98 -12.80 15.38
CA GLY A 201 8.37 -13.17 15.66
C GLY A 201 8.60 -14.68 15.86
N LYS A 202 7.69 -15.53 15.40
CA LYS A 202 7.79 -17.00 15.55
C LYS A 202 8.65 -17.64 14.46
N THR A 203 8.92 -16.93 13.37
CA THR A 203 9.80 -17.37 12.28
C THR A 203 10.29 -16.16 11.50
N GLU A 204 11.48 -16.26 10.94
CA GLU A 204 12.06 -15.30 9.99
C GLU A 204 11.91 -15.76 8.53
N ASN A 205 11.51 -17.03 8.34
CA ASN A 205 11.36 -17.61 7.02
C ASN A 205 9.89 -17.62 6.59
N PHE A 206 9.66 -17.20 5.35
CA PHE A 206 8.32 -17.18 4.78
C PHE A 206 8.31 -17.66 3.32
N ARG A 207 8.79 -16.84 2.40
CA ARG A 207 8.87 -17.16 0.96
C ARG A 207 10.32 -17.14 0.50
N ASN A 208 10.68 -18.05 -0.42
CA ASN A 208 11.97 -18.04 -1.09
C ASN A 208 11.93 -17.25 -2.41
N GLU A 209 10.71 -17.07 -2.96
CA GLU A 209 10.48 -16.37 -4.21
C GLU A 209 9.15 -15.63 -4.22
N ILE A 210 9.09 -14.55 -5.02
CA ILE A 210 7.89 -13.78 -5.32
C ILE A 210 7.76 -13.66 -6.83
N PHE A 211 6.57 -13.91 -7.34
CA PHE A 211 6.21 -13.73 -8.74
C PHE A 211 5.47 -12.42 -8.90
N THR A 212 5.81 -11.64 -9.93
CA THR A 212 5.12 -10.40 -10.24
C THR A 212 4.78 -10.31 -11.72
N THR A 213 3.72 -9.58 -12.02
CA THR A 213 3.19 -9.48 -13.38
C THR A 213 2.86 -8.02 -13.70
N HIS A 214 3.12 -7.65 -14.94
CA HIS A 214 2.53 -6.48 -15.56
C HIS A 214 2.04 -6.87 -16.94
N THR A 215 0.88 -6.36 -17.37
CA THR A 215 0.35 -6.65 -18.71
C THR A 215 0.05 -5.35 -19.45
N GLY A 216 -0.52 -4.37 -18.77
CA GLY A 216 -0.86 -3.07 -19.32
C GLY A 216 -1.73 -2.27 -18.36
N ASP A 217 -1.94 -1.00 -18.68
CA ASP A 217 -2.87 -0.09 -18.00
C ASP A 217 -3.98 0.32 -18.98
N GLY A 218 -4.99 -0.54 -19.10
CA GLY A 218 -6.01 -0.44 -20.14
C GLY A 218 -5.43 -0.57 -21.54
N VAL A 219 -5.47 0.51 -22.31
CA VAL A 219 -4.89 0.59 -23.68
C VAL A 219 -3.46 1.16 -23.68
N PHE A 220 -2.95 1.56 -22.52
CA PHE A 220 -1.63 2.15 -22.39
C PHE A 220 -0.63 1.16 -21.79
N ASN A 221 0.65 1.37 -22.05
CA ASN A 221 1.75 0.58 -21.47
C ASN A 221 1.53 -0.94 -21.60
N VAL A 222 1.04 -1.37 -22.76
CA VAL A 222 0.73 -2.77 -23.04
C VAL A 222 2.01 -3.50 -23.44
N TYR A 223 2.78 -3.94 -22.48
CA TYR A 223 3.97 -4.78 -22.65
C TYR A 223 3.98 -5.86 -21.56
N PRO A 224 3.42 -7.03 -21.88
CA PRO A 224 3.28 -8.09 -20.88
C PRO A 224 4.66 -8.62 -20.46
N ILE A 225 4.98 -8.41 -19.20
CA ILE A 225 6.20 -8.89 -18.55
C ILE A 225 5.86 -9.69 -17.30
N ARG A 226 6.75 -10.60 -16.97
CA ARG A 226 6.67 -11.44 -15.76
C ARG A 226 8.01 -11.42 -15.07
N SER A 227 8.02 -11.48 -13.75
CA SER A 227 9.27 -11.67 -13.03
C SER A 227 9.16 -12.67 -11.90
N ILE A 228 10.31 -13.27 -11.60
CA ILE A 228 10.56 -14.00 -10.37
C ILE A 228 11.66 -13.27 -9.60
N ARG A 229 11.46 -13.08 -8.30
CA ARG A 229 12.39 -12.46 -7.38
C ARG A 229 12.74 -13.44 -6.27
N THR A 230 14.01 -13.70 -6.08
CA THR A 230 14.57 -14.39 -4.90
C THR A 230 15.32 -13.37 -4.02
N LYS A 231 15.85 -13.78 -2.87
CA LYS A 231 16.70 -12.88 -2.04
C LYS A 231 17.90 -12.31 -2.80
N ARG A 232 18.49 -13.08 -3.74
CA ARG A 232 19.72 -12.69 -4.46
C ARG A 232 19.47 -12.22 -5.88
N PHE A 233 18.50 -12.78 -6.58
CA PHE A 233 18.31 -12.60 -8.03
C PHE A 233 16.91 -12.18 -8.36
N LYS A 234 16.79 -11.43 -9.44
CA LYS A 234 15.55 -11.13 -10.13
C LYS A 234 15.73 -11.47 -11.61
N TYR A 235 14.76 -12.17 -12.16
CA TYR A 235 14.64 -12.41 -13.59
C TYR A 235 13.36 -11.78 -14.09
N ILE A 236 13.45 -10.98 -15.15
CA ILE A 236 12.31 -10.34 -15.79
C ILE A 236 12.25 -10.86 -17.24
N ARG A 237 11.09 -11.35 -17.65
CA ARG A 237 10.85 -11.83 -19.01
C ARG A 237 9.81 -10.96 -19.69
N ASN A 238 10.17 -10.38 -20.85
CA ASN A 238 9.23 -9.79 -21.77
C ASN A 238 8.59 -10.91 -22.61
N LEU A 239 7.26 -10.99 -22.62
CA LEU A 239 6.52 -12.03 -23.32
C LEU A 239 6.27 -11.69 -24.80
N LEU A 240 6.42 -10.41 -25.18
CA LEU A 240 6.22 -9.92 -26.55
C LEU A 240 7.45 -9.15 -27.04
N SER A 241 8.65 -9.69 -26.81
CA SER A 241 9.91 -9.05 -27.18
C SER A 241 10.08 -8.76 -28.68
N ASN A 242 9.32 -9.48 -29.52
CA ASN A 242 9.37 -9.31 -30.98
C ASN A 242 8.41 -8.22 -31.50
N CYS A 243 7.66 -7.57 -30.61
CA CYS A 243 6.69 -6.52 -30.98
C CYS A 243 7.20 -5.09 -30.75
N TYR A 244 8.49 -4.92 -30.37
CA TYR A 244 9.12 -3.64 -30.07
C TYR A 244 10.49 -3.55 -30.71
#